data_b345868357c7632a943c481dd4ad6b29
#
_entry.id   b345868357c7632a943c481dd4ad6b29
#
_cell.length_a   1.000
_cell.length_b   1.000
_cell.length_c   1.000
_cell.angle_alpha   90.00
_cell.angle_beta   90.00
_cell.angle_gamma   90.00
#
_symmetry.space_group_name_H-M   'P 1'
#
loop_
_entity.id
_entity.type
_entity.pdbx_description
1 polymer ?
#
loop_
_entity_poly.entity_id
_entity_poly.type
_entity_poly.pdbx_seq_one_letter_code
_entity_poly.pdbx_strand_id
1 'polypeptide(L)'
;ASGASAAFAWAAYGLLALILIALIARFLPRSGQLHRPDQAPAPLVLNGDLKRLVLSYSLAGFGYILPATFLSQMTAARFPDSVLAQFVWPVFGGASVIGIVLGIITRRWGSSHLRLAIVLWAQALGVIAAIVLPGLNGLLIGALLVGGGFLCVVQLALQYGRELAPQHARYLAGLLTTGYAVGQLGGPLLSWISSLLWHRLDPALWVAGASLILAGLLVLRRSTP
;
A
#
# COMPACT_ATOMS: atom_id res chain seq x y z
N ALA A 1 -17.49 -2.34 -26.78
CA ALA A 1 -17.51 -2.30 -25.32
C ALA A 1 -18.90 -2.75 -24.88
N SER A 2 -18.97 -3.88 -24.17
CA SER A 2 -20.20 -4.42 -23.60
C SER A 2 -20.80 -3.40 -22.62
N GLY A 3 -21.99 -2.91 -22.89
CA GLY A 3 -22.71 -1.94 -22.06
C GLY A 3 -23.27 -2.51 -20.76
N ALA A 4 -22.47 -3.26 -20.02
CA ALA A 4 -22.82 -3.68 -18.68
C ALA A 4 -22.84 -2.46 -17.76
N SER A 5 -24.02 -2.19 -17.16
CA SER A 5 -24.14 -1.09 -16.21
C SER A 5 -23.22 -1.31 -15.00
N ALA A 6 -22.74 -0.21 -14.39
CA ALA A 6 -21.93 -0.29 -13.17
C ALA A 6 -22.62 -1.14 -12.08
N ALA A 7 -23.95 -1.06 -11.98
CA ALA A 7 -24.75 -1.88 -11.08
C ALA A 7 -24.60 -3.39 -11.35
N PHE A 8 -24.56 -3.81 -12.61
CA PHE A 8 -24.35 -5.22 -12.96
C PHE A 8 -22.93 -5.68 -12.55
N ALA A 9 -21.91 -4.86 -12.79
CA ALA A 9 -20.55 -5.19 -12.40
C ALA A 9 -20.42 -5.36 -10.87
N TRP A 10 -20.99 -4.44 -10.09
CA TRP A 10 -21.00 -4.54 -8.63
C TRP A 10 -21.78 -5.77 -8.13
N ALA A 11 -22.94 -6.07 -8.75
CA ALA A 11 -23.71 -7.27 -8.40
C ALA A 11 -22.93 -8.56 -8.71
N ALA A 12 -22.23 -8.63 -9.84
CA ALA A 12 -21.40 -9.77 -10.22
C ALA A 12 -20.22 -9.97 -9.23
N TYR A 13 -19.52 -8.90 -8.85
CA TYR A 13 -18.46 -8.96 -7.83
C TYR A 13 -19.01 -9.37 -6.46
N GLY A 14 -20.16 -8.84 -6.06
CA GLY A 14 -20.83 -9.21 -4.80
C GLY A 14 -21.20 -10.70 -4.78
N LEU A 15 -21.78 -11.22 -5.85
CA LEU A 15 -22.12 -12.63 -5.97
C LEU A 15 -20.88 -13.53 -5.94
N LEU A 16 -19.80 -13.17 -6.67
CA LEU A 16 -18.53 -13.88 -6.65
C LEU A 16 -17.95 -13.91 -5.23
N ALA A 17 -17.95 -12.78 -4.52
CA ALA A 17 -17.48 -12.72 -3.13
C ALA A 17 -18.29 -13.63 -2.21
N LEU A 18 -19.62 -13.67 -2.32
CA LEU A 18 -20.48 -14.57 -1.54
C LEU A 18 -20.17 -16.04 -1.81
N ILE A 19 -19.98 -16.41 -3.07
CA ILE A 19 -19.60 -17.79 -3.45
C ILE A 19 -18.25 -18.17 -2.82
N LEU A 20 -17.25 -17.28 -2.93
CA LEU A 20 -15.92 -17.52 -2.36
C LEU A 20 -15.99 -17.62 -0.83
N ILE A 21 -16.75 -16.76 -0.16
CA ILE A 21 -16.96 -16.83 1.30
C ILE A 21 -17.61 -18.14 1.69
N ALA A 22 -18.66 -18.59 0.97
CA ALA A 22 -19.34 -19.84 1.24
C ALA A 22 -18.41 -21.05 1.06
N LEU A 23 -17.55 -21.03 0.03
CA LEU A 23 -16.55 -22.07 -0.20
C LEU A 23 -15.51 -22.11 0.92
N ILE A 24 -14.95 -20.94 1.29
CA ILE A 24 -13.93 -20.84 2.33
C ILE A 24 -14.50 -21.21 3.70
N ALA A 25 -15.75 -20.83 4.01
CA ALA A 25 -16.40 -21.13 5.28
C ALA A 25 -16.48 -22.64 5.57
N ARG A 26 -16.49 -23.49 4.53
CA ARG A 26 -16.45 -24.96 4.69
C ARG A 26 -15.13 -25.47 5.23
N PHE A 27 -14.02 -24.73 4.99
CA PHE A 27 -12.66 -25.12 5.38
C PHE A 27 -12.18 -24.41 6.65
N LEU A 28 -12.96 -23.42 7.14
CA LEU A 28 -12.61 -22.71 8.37
C LEU A 28 -12.87 -23.58 9.60
N PRO A 29 -11.93 -23.65 10.54
CA PRO A 29 -12.16 -24.30 11.83
C PRO A 29 -13.35 -23.66 12.56
N ARG A 30 -14.19 -24.48 13.16
CA ARG A 30 -15.28 -23.97 14.00
C ARG A 30 -14.72 -23.18 15.17
N SER A 31 -15.40 -22.10 15.57
CA SER A 31 -14.92 -21.15 16.60
C SER A 31 -14.50 -21.80 17.93
N GLY A 32 -15.02 -22.98 18.28
CA GLY A 32 -14.62 -23.75 19.48
C GLY A 32 -13.28 -24.49 19.35
N GLN A 33 -12.69 -24.59 18.15
CA GLN A 33 -11.42 -25.29 17.92
C GLN A 33 -10.21 -24.34 17.98
N LEU A 34 -10.43 -23.03 18.08
CA LEU A 34 -9.36 -22.07 18.24
C LEU A 34 -8.88 -22.09 19.68
N HIS A 35 -7.69 -22.64 19.90
CA HIS A 35 -7.03 -22.63 21.19
C HIS A 35 -6.83 -21.18 21.64
N ARG A 36 -7.52 -20.75 22.70
CA ARG A 36 -7.20 -19.49 23.37
C ARG A 36 -5.88 -19.65 24.10
N PRO A 37 -4.90 -18.78 23.93
CA PRO A 37 -3.71 -18.81 24.79
C PRO A 37 -4.14 -18.71 26.26
N ASP A 38 -3.64 -19.59 27.09
CA ASP A 38 -3.99 -19.65 28.53
C ASP A 38 -3.56 -18.40 29.31
N GLN A 39 -2.67 -17.59 28.75
CA GLN A 39 -2.23 -16.34 29.35
C GLN A 39 -2.37 -15.18 28.34
N ALA A 40 -2.97 -14.07 28.78
CA ALA A 40 -2.92 -12.83 28.05
C ALA A 40 -1.46 -12.36 27.95
N PRO A 41 -0.96 -12.00 26.76
CA PRO A 41 0.39 -11.48 26.63
C PRO A 41 0.53 -10.20 27.47
N ALA A 42 1.72 -9.98 28.03
CA ALA A 42 2.04 -8.75 28.74
C ALA A 42 1.71 -7.52 27.87
N PRO A 43 1.37 -6.35 28.47
CA PRO A 43 1.03 -5.16 27.69
C PRO A 43 2.18 -4.80 26.73
N LEU A 44 1.83 -4.47 25.47
CA LEU A 44 2.81 -4.07 24.47
C LEU A 44 3.42 -2.72 24.83
N VAL A 45 4.71 -2.71 25.07
CA VAL A 45 5.47 -1.46 25.22
C VAL A 45 5.97 -1.05 23.84
N LEU A 46 5.52 0.09 23.35
CA LEU A 46 5.98 0.66 22.08
C LEU A 46 7.39 1.25 22.26
N ASN A 47 8.40 0.44 21.97
CA ASN A 47 9.78 0.90 21.90
C ASN A 47 10.01 1.82 20.69
N GLY A 48 11.23 2.40 20.59
CA GLY A 48 11.57 3.34 19.52
C GLY A 48 11.41 2.75 18.12
N ASP A 49 11.74 1.49 17.92
CA ASP A 49 11.67 0.84 16.60
C ASP A 49 10.22 0.55 16.19
N LEU A 50 9.37 0.15 17.13
CA LEU A 50 7.94 -0.04 16.88
C LEU A 50 7.24 1.29 16.54
N LYS A 51 7.56 2.37 17.28
CA LYS A 51 7.03 3.72 16.98
C LYS A 51 7.42 4.17 15.58
N ARG A 52 8.70 3.96 15.19
CA ARG A 52 9.18 4.30 13.84
C ARG A 52 8.51 3.46 12.78
N LEU A 53 8.31 2.17 13.01
CA LEU A 53 7.61 1.30 12.07
C LEU A 53 6.15 1.76 11.88
N VAL A 54 5.42 2.06 12.95
CA VAL A 54 4.03 2.55 12.87
C VAL A 54 3.98 3.87 12.10
N LEU A 55 4.85 4.83 12.43
CA LEU A 55 4.90 6.11 11.74
C LEU A 55 5.30 5.95 10.26
N SER A 56 6.32 5.15 9.98
CA SER A 56 6.74 4.83 8.61
C SER A 56 5.60 4.24 7.80
N TYR A 57 4.89 3.28 8.36
CA TYR A 57 3.80 2.62 7.65
C TYR A 57 2.57 3.53 7.49
N SER A 58 2.31 4.44 8.42
CA SER A 58 1.28 5.49 8.26
C SER A 58 1.65 6.47 7.14
N LEU A 59 2.92 6.90 7.08
CA LEU A 59 3.42 7.74 5.98
C LEU A 59 3.39 7.00 4.63
N ALA A 60 3.62 5.69 4.63
CA ALA A 60 3.49 4.86 3.43
C ALA A 60 2.04 4.84 2.93
N GLY A 61 1.05 4.72 3.84
CA GLY A 61 -0.37 4.80 3.50
C GLY A 61 -0.74 6.14 2.87
N PHE A 62 -0.25 7.23 3.44
CA PHE A 62 -0.44 8.59 2.91
C PHE A 62 0.20 8.75 1.51
N GLY A 63 1.46 8.35 1.35
CA GLY A 63 2.19 8.51 0.09
C GLY A 63 1.68 7.62 -1.04
N TYR A 64 1.12 6.46 -0.71
CA TYR A 64 0.57 5.51 -1.65
C TYR A 64 -0.80 5.92 -2.21
N ILE A 65 -1.70 6.47 -1.37
CA ILE A 65 -3.10 6.64 -1.75
C ILE A 65 -3.28 7.66 -2.88
N LEU A 66 -2.46 8.70 -2.93
CA LEU A 66 -2.54 9.74 -3.95
C LEU A 66 -2.29 9.18 -5.35
N PRO A 67 -1.13 8.57 -5.66
CA PRO A 67 -0.93 7.97 -6.98
C PRO A 67 -1.92 6.84 -7.26
N ALA A 68 -2.26 6.01 -6.27
CA ALA A 68 -3.23 4.95 -6.44
C ALA A 68 -4.61 5.46 -6.87
N THR A 69 -5.06 6.60 -6.35
CA THR A 69 -6.39 7.16 -6.69
C THR A 69 -6.37 7.97 -7.98
N PHE A 70 -5.33 8.79 -8.18
CA PHE A 70 -5.35 9.81 -9.23
C PHE A 70 -4.60 9.44 -10.51
N LEU A 71 -3.75 8.39 -10.49
CA LEU A 71 -2.96 8.00 -11.65
C LEU A 71 -3.83 7.69 -12.88
N SER A 72 -4.93 6.96 -12.69
CA SER A 72 -5.88 6.65 -13.76
C SER A 72 -6.61 7.89 -14.25
N GLN A 73 -7.00 8.79 -13.35
CA GLN A 73 -7.67 10.05 -13.72
C GLN A 73 -6.72 10.98 -14.48
N MET A 74 -5.47 11.11 -14.02
CA MET A 74 -4.43 11.88 -14.72
C MET A 74 -4.18 11.33 -16.12
N THR A 75 -4.18 10.00 -16.26
CA THR A 75 -3.98 9.34 -17.54
C THR A 75 -5.16 9.61 -18.48
N ALA A 76 -6.37 9.45 -18.01
CA ALA A 76 -7.58 9.74 -18.80
C ALA A 76 -7.68 11.22 -19.20
N ALA A 77 -7.31 12.13 -18.31
CA ALA A 77 -7.34 13.57 -18.60
C ALA A 77 -6.24 14.03 -19.59
N ARG A 78 -5.04 13.44 -19.49
CA ARG A 78 -3.91 13.84 -20.36
C ARG A 78 -3.87 13.10 -21.69
N PHE A 79 -4.43 11.91 -21.77
CA PHE A 79 -4.36 11.00 -22.92
C PHE A 79 -5.72 10.33 -23.21
N PRO A 80 -6.80 11.10 -23.46
CA PRO A 80 -8.15 10.57 -23.60
C PRO A 80 -8.29 9.57 -24.76
N ASP A 81 -7.54 9.76 -25.85
CA ASP A 81 -7.61 8.93 -27.04
C ASP A 81 -6.62 7.76 -27.05
N SER A 82 -5.83 7.61 -25.99
CA SER A 82 -4.80 6.56 -25.91
C SER A 82 -5.37 5.24 -25.40
N VAL A 83 -5.31 4.21 -26.22
CA VAL A 83 -5.64 2.83 -25.80
C VAL A 83 -4.74 2.38 -24.65
N LEU A 84 -3.48 2.77 -24.64
CA LEU A 84 -2.53 2.43 -23.55
C LEU A 84 -2.90 3.06 -22.22
N ALA A 85 -3.62 4.19 -22.22
CA ALA A 85 -4.10 4.84 -21.01
C ALA A 85 -5.05 3.94 -20.20
N GLN A 86 -5.80 3.06 -20.86
CA GLN A 86 -6.70 2.11 -20.21
C GLN A 86 -5.96 1.01 -19.45
N PHE A 87 -4.68 0.77 -19.77
CA PHE A 87 -3.87 -0.26 -19.13
C PHE A 87 -3.16 0.17 -17.85
N VAL A 88 -3.24 1.44 -17.45
CA VAL A 88 -2.55 1.94 -16.24
C VAL A 88 -3.01 1.16 -14.99
N TRP A 89 -4.31 0.92 -14.82
CA TRP A 89 -4.82 0.10 -13.72
C TRP A 89 -4.46 -1.39 -13.82
N PRO A 90 -4.64 -2.07 -14.95
CA PRO A 90 -4.12 -3.42 -15.13
C PRO A 90 -2.63 -3.56 -14.85
N VAL A 91 -1.80 -2.60 -15.30
CA VAL A 91 -0.36 -2.55 -15.00
C VAL A 91 -0.11 -2.41 -13.51
N PHE A 92 -0.82 -1.50 -12.84
CA PHE A 92 -0.72 -1.30 -11.39
C PHE A 92 -1.08 -2.59 -10.62
N GLY A 93 -2.21 -3.22 -10.96
CA GLY A 93 -2.65 -4.46 -10.32
C GLY A 93 -1.72 -5.64 -10.60
N GLY A 94 -1.30 -5.82 -11.86
CA GLY A 94 -0.33 -6.85 -12.23
C GLY A 94 1.02 -6.67 -11.56
N ALA A 95 1.52 -5.44 -11.48
CA ALA A 95 2.73 -5.12 -10.76
C ALA A 95 2.62 -5.44 -9.27
N SER A 96 1.44 -5.25 -8.64
CA SER A 96 1.22 -5.60 -7.23
C SER A 96 1.38 -7.11 -6.98
N VAL A 97 0.89 -7.95 -7.89
CA VAL A 97 1.07 -9.41 -7.80
C VAL A 97 2.55 -9.78 -7.98
N ILE A 98 3.22 -9.20 -8.97
CA ILE A 98 4.67 -9.43 -9.18
C ILE A 98 5.45 -8.97 -7.94
N GLY A 99 5.13 -7.82 -7.39
CA GLY A 99 5.81 -7.25 -6.21
C GLY A 99 5.74 -8.15 -4.99
N ILE A 100 4.56 -8.73 -4.68
CA ILE A 100 4.44 -9.64 -3.54
C ILE A 100 5.20 -10.95 -3.77
N VAL A 101 5.19 -11.48 -5.00
CA VAL A 101 5.96 -12.68 -5.37
C VAL A 101 7.46 -12.41 -5.22
N LEU A 102 7.96 -11.28 -5.73
CA LEU A 102 9.35 -10.86 -5.53
C LEU A 102 9.66 -10.69 -4.04
N GLY A 103 8.75 -10.12 -3.26
CA GLY A 103 8.87 -10.01 -1.81
C GLY A 103 9.05 -11.38 -1.12
N ILE A 104 8.36 -12.40 -1.58
CA ILE A 104 8.48 -13.78 -1.05
C ILE A 104 9.82 -14.41 -1.50
N ILE A 105 10.17 -14.33 -2.77
CA ILE A 105 11.39 -14.93 -3.32
C ILE A 105 12.64 -14.32 -2.67
N THR A 106 12.65 -13.00 -2.52
CA THR A 106 13.78 -12.27 -1.94
C THR A 106 13.83 -12.29 -0.41
N ARG A 107 12.97 -13.09 0.26
CA ARG A 107 12.88 -13.12 1.73
C ARG A 107 14.22 -13.42 2.46
N ARG A 108 15.15 -14.08 1.77
CA ARG A 108 16.49 -14.41 2.28
C ARG A 108 17.53 -13.33 2.00
N TRP A 109 17.19 -12.28 1.27
CA TRP A 109 18.11 -11.21 0.85
C TRP A 109 18.00 -10.01 1.79
N GLY A 110 18.83 -9.96 2.80
CA GLY A 110 18.86 -8.85 3.75
C GLY A 110 17.73 -8.88 4.79
N SER A 111 17.75 -7.87 5.63
CA SER A 111 16.79 -7.70 6.72
C SER A 111 15.46 -7.10 6.24
N SER A 112 14.36 -7.42 6.93
CA SER A 112 13.02 -6.96 6.58
C SER A 112 12.90 -5.43 6.53
N HIS A 113 13.57 -4.72 7.47
CA HIS A 113 13.55 -3.25 7.48
C HIS A 113 14.28 -2.64 6.28
N LEU A 114 15.41 -3.19 5.85
CA LEU A 114 16.13 -2.71 4.66
C LEU A 114 15.29 -2.93 3.39
N ARG A 115 14.71 -4.10 3.25
CA ARG A 115 13.83 -4.42 2.11
C ARG A 115 12.61 -3.50 2.08
N LEU A 116 12.00 -3.24 3.24
CA LEU A 116 10.89 -2.30 3.36
C LEU A 116 11.30 -0.89 2.93
N ALA A 117 12.47 -0.40 3.36
CA ALA A 117 12.98 0.91 2.93
C ALA A 117 13.20 0.98 1.41
N ILE A 118 13.81 -0.05 0.81
CA ILE A 118 14.05 -0.11 -0.64
C ILE A 118 12.73 -0.05 -1.41
N VAL A 119 11.71 -0.80 -0.99
CA VAL A 119 10.41 -0.81 -1.66
C VAL A 119 9.70 0.53 -1.51
N LEU A 120 9.77 1.18 -0.33
CA LEU A 120 9.22 2.52 -0.12
C LEU A 120 9.90 3.56 -1.02
N TRP A 121 11.21 3.48 -1.21
CA TRP A 121 11.93 4.37 -2.12
C TRP A 121 11.65 4.06 -3.59
N ALA A 122 11.45 2.80 -3.95
CA ALA A 122 10.99 2.45 -5.30
C ALA A 122 9.60 3.07 -5.58
N GLN A 123 8.68 3.03 -4.61
CA GLN A 123 7.40 3.72 -4.75
C GLN A 123 7.57 5.25 -4.86
N ALA A 124 8.45 5.86 -4.07
CA ALA A 124 8.74 7.28 -4.17
C ALA A 124 9.27 7.65 -5.55
N LEU A 125 10.18 6.85 -6.11
CA LEU A 125 10.67 7.03 -7.49
C LEU A 125 9.53 6.90 -8.51
N GLY A 126 8.59 5.98 -8.31
CA GLY A 126 7.40 5.85 -9.15
C GLY A 126 6.51 7.10 -9.13
N VAL A 127 6.31 7.69 -7.95
CA VAL A 127 5.56 8.95 -7.80
C VAL A 127 6.29 10.10 -8.51
N ILE A 128 7.59 10.22 -8.31
CA ILE A 128 8.43 11.24 -8.94
C ILE A 128 8.42 11.07 -10.46
N ALA A 129 8.55 9.84 -10.97
CA ALA A 129 8.49 9.55 -12.40
C ALA A 129 7.16 9.99 -13.03
N ALA A 130 6.04 9.78 -12.35
CA ALA A 130 4.73 10.21 -12.83
C ALA A 130 4.58 11.74 -12.92
N ILE A 131 5.35 12.51 -12.14
CA ILE A 131 5.35 13.98 -12.16
C ILE A 131 6.34 14.50 -13.22
N VAL A 132 7.55 13.97 -13.22
CA VAL A 132 8.70 14.57 -13.93
C VAL A 132 8.82 14.08 -15.37
N LEU A 133 8.53 12.80 -15.60
CA LEU A 133 8.70 12.23 -16.95
C LEU A 133 7.54 12.63 -17.86
N PRO A 134 7.83 13.11 -19.07
CA PRO A 134 6.81 13.50 -20.03
C PRO A 134 6.06 12.28 -20.57
N GLY A 135 4.83 12.53 -20.99
CA GLY A 135 4.03 11.53 -21.71
C GLY A 135 3.48 10.41 -20.83
N LEU A 136 2.97 9.38 -21.48
CA LEU A 136 2.36 8.22 -20.84
C LEU A 136 3.39 7.34 -20.10
N ASN A 137 4.64 7.36 -20.51
CA ASN A 137 5.71 6.54 -19.94
C ASN A 137 5.91 6.84 -18.44
N GLY A 138 5.88 8.12 -18.04
CA GLY A 138 5.97 8.51 -16.63
C GLY A 138 4.86 7.91 -15.78
N LEU A 139 3.62 7.92 -16.30
CA LEU A 139 2.46 7.37 -15.62
C LEU A 139 2.52 5.83 -15.54
N LEU A 140 2.98 5.16 -16.59
CA LEU A 140 3.17 3.70 -16.59
C LEU A 140 4.28 3.25 -15.63
N ILE A 141 5.41 3.97 -15.58
CA ILE A 141 6.48 3.72 -14.61
C ILE A 141 5.96 3.95 -13.19
N GLY A 142 5.17 5.02 -13.00
CA GLY A 142 4.48 5.28 -11.75
C GLY A 142 3.57 4.12 -11.33
N ALA A 143 2.73 3.64 -12.25
CA ALA A 143 1.85 2.49 -12.02
C ALA A 143 2.64 1.22 -11.65
N LEU A 144 3.74 0.97 -12.37
CA LEU A 144 4.58 -0.22 -12.15
C LEU A 144 5.26 -0.19 -10.77
N LEU A 145 5.90 0.93 -10.42
CA LEU A 145 6.68 1.03 -9.17
C LEU A 145 5.78 1.20 -7.95
N VAL A 146 4.74 2.04 -8.02
CA VAL A 146 3.81 2.23 -6.91
C VAL A 146 2.96 0.97 -6.71
N GLY A 147 2.42 0.41 -7.78
CA GLY A 147 1.66 -0.84 -7.75
C GLY A 147 2.51 -2.00 -7.25
N GLY A 148 3.71 -2.21 -7.83
CA GLY A 148 4.63 -3.26 -7.42
C GLY A 148 5.05 -3.18 -5.95
N GLY A 149 5.19 -1.96 -5.43
CA GLY A 149 5.48 -1.73 -4.01
C GLY A 149 4.30 -2.00 -3.08
N PHE A 150 3.05 -1.87 -3.53
CA PHE A 150 1.86 -1.85 -2.68
C PHE A 150 1.75 -3.06 -1.73
N LEU A 151 1.50 -4.24 -2.28
CA LEU A 151 1.35 -5.46 -1.46
C LEU A 151 2.67 -5.88 -0.80
N CYS A 152 3.80 -5.56 -1.42
CA CYS A 152 5.13 -5.84 -0.86
C CYS A 152 5.39 -5.04 0.41
N VAL A 153 5.04 -3.74 0.45
CA VAL A 153 5.12 -2.90 1.65
C VAL A 153 4.25 -3.45 2.78
N VAL A 154 3.00 -3.84 2.47
CA VAL A 154 2.09 -4.45 3.46
C VAL A 154 2.73 -5.70 4.07
N GLN A 155 3.20 -6.61 3.22
CA GLN A 155 3.85 -7.86 3.64
C GLN A 155 5.08 -7.60 4.52
N LEU A 156 5.98 -6.72 4.07
CA LEU A 156 7.24 -6.45 4.77
C LEU A 156 7.02 -5.69 6.08
N ALA A 157 6.08 -4.76 6.16
CA ALA A 157 5.76 -4.05 7.38
C ALA A 157 5.19 -5.00 8.45
N LEU A 158 4.26 -5.89 8.06
CA LEU A 158 3.72 -6.90 8.97
C LEU A 158 4.77 -7.95 9.37
N GLN A 159 5.66 -8.31 8.45
CA GLN A 159 6.78 -9.21 8.76
C GLN A 159 7.74 -8.55 9.76
N TYR A 160 8.16 -7.32 9.52
CA TYR A 160 9.07 -6.60 10.41
C TYR A 160 8.43 -6.36 11.79
N GLY A 161 7.14 -6.03 11.85
CA GLY A 161 6.40 -5.94 13.10
C GLY A 161 6.43 -7.24 13.92
N ARG A 162 6.26 -8.40 13.25
CA ARG A 162 6.38 -9.72 13.91
C ARG A 162 7.79 -10.02 14.39
N GLU A 163 8.81 -9.56 13.69
CA GLU A 163 10.21 -9.71 14.11
C GLU A 163 10.52 -8.88 15.36
N LEU A 164 9.95 -7.66 15.46
CA LEU A 164 10.15 -6.77 16.60
C LEU A 164 9.38 -7.20 17.86
N ALA A 165 8.19 -7.77 17.70
CA ALA A 165 7.37 -8.21 18.84
C ALA A 165 6.51 -9.44 18.47
N PRO A 166 7.11 -10.64 18.42
CA PRO A 166 6.43 -11.85 17.95
C PRO A 166 5.21 -12.23 18.79
N GLN A 167 5.26 -11.98 20.11
CA GLN A 167 4.16 -12.30 21.02
C GLN A 167 2.93 -11.38 20.83
N HIS A 168 3.11 -10.22 20.20
CA HIS A 168 2.06 -9.21 19.98
C HIS A 168 1.67 -9.07 18.50
N ALA A 169 1.98 -10.06 17.67
CA ALA A 169 1.80 -9.99 16.21
C ALA A 169 0.39 -9.58 15.77
N ARG A 170 -0.66 -10.09 16.46
CA ARG A 170 -2.06 -9.75 16.15
C ARG A 170 -2.38 -8.28 16.47
N TYR A 171 -1.96 -7.81 17.64
CA TYR A 171 -2.17 -6.42 18.05
C TYR A 171 -1.42 -5.45 17.14
N LEU A 172 -0.16 -5.78 16.82
CA LEU A 172 0.65 -4.98 15.88
C LEU A 172 0.05 -4.94 14.48
N ALA A 173 -0.49 -6.04 13.98
CA ALA A 173 -1.17 -6.03 12.68
C ALA A 173 -2.33 -5.04 12.68
N GLY A 174 -3.16 -5.03 13.73
CA GLY A 174 -4.23 -4.06 13.89
C GLY A 174 -3.71 -2.61 13.97
N LEU A 175 -2.71 -2.36 14.81
CA LEU A 175 -2.11 -1.04 14.99
C LEU A 175 -1.51 -0.49 13.68
N LEU A 176 -0.74 -1.32 12.97
CA LEU A 176 -0.15 -0.97 11.67
C LEU A 176 -1.24 -0.68 10.63
N THR A 177 -2.25 -1.55 10.52
CA THR A 177 -3.36 -1.34 9.57
C THR A 177 -4.13 -0.05 9.88
N THR A 178 -4.39 0.24 11.16
CA THR A 178 -5.02 1.49 11.58
C THR A 178 -4.16 2.69 11.21
N GLY A 179 -2.86 2.65 11.50
CA GLY A 179 -1.93 3.73 11.14
C GLY A 179 -1.89 3.97 9.62
N TYR A 180 -1.85 2.89 8.83
CA TYR A 180 -1.90 2.97 7.38
C TYR A 180 -3.21 3.59 6.87
N ALA A 181 -4.35 3.18 7.42
CA ALA A 181 -5.66 3.73 7.07
C ALA A 181 -5.77 5.23 7.43
N VAL A 182 -5.27 5.63 8.61
CA VAL A 182 -5.20 7.06 9.01
C VAL A 182 -4.34 7.85 8.02
N GLY A 183 -3.18 7.29 7.62
CA GLY A 183 -2.35 7.88 6.58
C GLY A 183 -3.12 8.09 5.27
N GLN A 184 -3.86 7.09 4.82
CA GLN A 184 -4.66 7.16 3.60
C GLN A 184 -5.74 8.26 3.64
N LEU A 185 -6.32 8.56 4.80
CA LEU A 185 -7.30 9.65 4.93
C LEU A 185 -6.67 11.04 4.66
N GLY A 186 -5.38 11.21 4.93
CA GLY A 186 -4.66 12.44 4.64
C GLY A 186 -4.51 12.76 3.14
N GLY A 187 -4.48 11.74 2.29
CA GLY A 187 -4.28 11.90 0.85
C GLY A 187 -5.37 12.69 0.14
N PRO A 188 -6.64 12.26 0.19
CA PRO A 188 -7.75 13.01 -0.40
C PRO A 188 -7.87 14.44 0.15
N LEU A 189 -7.61 14.64 1.44
CA LEU A 189 -7.61 15.97 2.05
C LEU A 189 -6.54 16.87 1.43
N LEU A 190 -5.32 16.36 1.28
CA LEU A 190 -4.23 17.10 0.65
C LEU A 190 -4.51 17.36 -0.84
N SER A 191 -5.10 16.42 -1.56
CA SER A 191 -5.51 16.61 -2.95
C SER A 191 -6.54 17.71 -3.10
N TRP A 192 -7.52 17.72 -2.21
CA TRP A 192 -8.53 18.79 -2.19
C TRP A 192 -7.91 20.16 -1.95
N ILE A 193 -7.04 20.30 -0.94
CA ILE A 193 -6.30 21.54 -0.66
C ILE A 193 -5.43 21.94 -1.86
N SER A 194 -4.71 21.00 -2.46
CA SER A 194 -3.86 21.26 -3.63
C SER A 194 -4.68 21.76 -4.82
N SER A 195 -5.83 21.15 -5.07
CA SER A 195 -6.75 21.58 -6.14
C SER A 195 -7.34 22.96 -5.86
N LEU A 196 -7.66 23.26 -4.61
CA LEU A 196 -8.23 24.54 -4.22
C LEU A 196 -7.23 25.69 -4.36
N LEU A 197 -5.97 25.48 -3.93
CA LEU A 197 -4.96 26.54 -3.88
C LEU A 197 -4.20 26.70 -5.20
N TRP A 198 -3.91 25.61 -5.89
CA TRP A 198 -3.06 25.63 -7.10
C TRP A 198 -3.75 25.15 -8.37
N HIS A 199 -5.00 24.68 -8.28
CA HIS A 199 -5.74 24.06 -9.39
C HIS A 199 -4.97 22.90 -10.06
N ARG A 200 -4.05 22.25 -9.33
CA ARG A 200 -3.15 21.18 -9.79
C ARG A 200 -2.96 20.15 -8.69
N LEU A 201 -2.70 18.89 -9.09
CA LEU A 201 -2.41 17.79 -8.17
C LEU A 201 -0.92 17.60 -7.91
N ASP A 202 -0.05 18.20 -8.73
CA ASP A 202 1.40 18.01 -8.63
C ASP A 202 1.96 18.32 -7.23
N PRO A 203 1.57 19.41 -6.53
CA PRO A 203 2.05 19.68 -5.18
C PRO A 203 1.72 18.55 -4.19
N ALA A 204 0.51 17.98 -4.28
CA ALA A 204 0.10 16.87 -3.43
C ALA A 204 0.93 15.60 -3.71
N LEU A 205 1.25 15.33 -4.98
CA LEU A 205 2.10 14.20 -5.37
C LEU A 205 3.54 14.37 -4.90
N TRP A 206 4.10 15.60 -4.92
CA TRP A 206 5.43 15.85 -4.35
C TRP A 206 5.48 15.56 -2.85
N VAL A 207 4.45 15.95 -2.09
CA VAL A 207 4.35 15.64 -0.66
C VAL A 207 4.20 14.12 -0.45
N ALA A 208 3.45 13.43 -1.31
CA ALA A 208 3.33 11.97 -1.29
C ALA A 208 4.70 11.27 -1.51
N GLY A 209 5.46 11.72 -2.52
CA GLY A 209 6.81 11.21 -2.77
C GLY A 209 7.76 11.45 -1.58
N ALA A 210 7.74 12.66 -1.01
CA ALA A 210 8.53 13.01 0.16
C ALA A 210 8.16 12.16 1.39
N SER A 211 6.86 11.87 1.60
CA SER A 211 6.40 11.00 2.69
C SER A 211 6.94 9.56 2.57
N LEU A 212 6.99 9.02 1.35
CA LEU A 212 7.55 7.69 1.08
C LEU A 212 9.06 7.65 1.32
N ILE A 213 9.78 8.72 0.93
CA ILE A 213 11.22 8.84 1.24
C ILE A 213 11.43 8.87 2.74
N LEU A 214 10.69 9.71 3.46
CA LEU A 214 10.78 9.81 4.92
C LEU A 214 10.41 8.49 5.60
N ALA A 215 9.37 7.80 5.12
CA ALA A 215 8.99 6.48 5.61
C ALA A 215 10.15 5.48 5.53
N GLY A 216 10.84 5.42 4.40
CA GLY A 216 12.03 4.57 4.22
C GLY A 216 13.17 4.93 5.16
N LEU A 217 13.46 6.23 5.35
CA LEU A 217 14.49 6.70 6.28
C LEU A 217 14.18 6.35 7.73
N LEU A 218 12.91 6.44 8.15
CA LEU A 218 12.50 6.10 9.51
C LEU A 218 12.70 4.62 9.82
N VAL A 219 12.43 3.74 8.88
CA VAL A 219 12.60 2.29 9.05
C VAL A 219 14.07 1.89 9.12
N LEU A 220 14.96 2.61 8.44
CA LEU A 220 16.41 2.33 8.50
C LEU A 220 17.07 2.77 9.82
N ARG A 221 16.52 3.79 10.48
CA ARG A 221 17.05 4.24 11.77
C ARG A 221 16.72 3.19 12.84
N ARG A 222 17.70 2.47 13.32
CA ARG A 222 17.57 1.58 14.48
C ARG A 222 17.81 2.36 15.77
N SER A 223 17.11 1.97 16.85
CA SER A 223 17.55 2.33 18.18
C SER A 223 18.90 1.64 18.40
N THR A 224 19.95 2.39 18.66
CA THR A 224 21.17 1.80 19.28
C THR A 224 20.75 1.09 20.55
N PRO A 225 21.22 -0.13 20.78
CA PRO A 225 20.91 -0.87 21.99
C PRO A 225 21.37 -0.11 23.25
#